data_e09236e5741076e46a922d082c204448
#
_entry.id   e09236e5741076e46a922d082c204448
#
_cell.length_a   1.000
_cell.length_b   1.000
_cell.length_c   1.000
_cell.angle_alpha   90.00
_cell.angle_beta   90.00
_cell.angle_gamma   90.00
#
_symmetry.space_group_name_H-M   'P 1'
#
loop_
_entity.id
_entity.type
_entity.pdbx_description
1 polymer ?
#
loop_
_entity_poly.entity_id
_entity_poly.type
_entity_poly.pdbx_seq_one_letter_code
_entity_poly.pdbx_strand_id
1 'polypeptide(L)'
;MKKNLIIACCFLISSLVQAQEKRPDPQPPVDTYEKFKVGMAGYTFVHFGIDTALATMEKSDVHYLCIKDFHLPLNSDAAAIAAFHEKLKLKGVTGYAVGPIYMKTEAEVDRGFEYAKRVGVKLIVGVPNYELLPYVNKKVQEYDMRYAIHIHGPDIKLYPDAEDVWNNVKDLDPRMGMCLDIGHDTRNGKDPVADLKKYHTRVFDMHLKDVTAPTKQGYSVEVGRGIIDFPAFVRMMRKVGYSGMLSLEHERNMKAPFAGIAESIGYIRGVIRTTKNK
;
A
#
# COMPACT_ATOMS: atom_id res chain seq x y z
N MET A 1 -57.74 62.63 26.73
CA MET A 1 -56.75 62.65 25.65
C MET A 1 -55.54 61.85 26.10
N LYS A 2 -55.45 60.59 25.68
CA LYS A 2 -54.30 59.74 25.98
C LYS A 2 -53.48 59.53 24.64
N LYS A 3 -52.28 60.00 24.62
CA LYS A 3 -51.35 59.85 23.48
C LYS A 3 -50.66 58.45 23.56
N ASN A 4 -50.89 57.59 22.59
CA ASN A 4 -50.19 56.30 22.44
C ASN A 4 -48.86 56.58 21.79
N LEU A 5 -47.78 56.19 22.47
CA LEU A 5 -46.43 56.20 21.97
C LEU A 5 -46.12 54.79 21.38
N ILE A 6 -46.01 54.70 20.08
CA ILE A 6 -45.58 53.49 19.38
C ILE A 6 -44.06 53.49 19.35
N ILE A 7 -43.45 52.53 20.06
CA ILE A 7 -42.00 52.26 20.02
C ILE A 7 -41.77 51.23 18.88
N ALA A 8 -41.15 51.67 17.82
CA ALA A 8 -40.71 50.83 16.74
C ALA A 8 -39.34 50.20 17.12
N CYS A 9 -39.32 48.89 17.41
CA CYS A 9 -38.09 48.14 17.57
C CYS A 9 -37.55 47.79 16.20
N CYS A 10 -36.49 48.48 15.78
CA CYS A 10 -35.67 48.06 14.63
C CYS A 10 -34.77 46.89 15.04
N PHE A 11 -35.10 45.68 14.61
CA PHE A 11 -34.17 44.56 14.68
C PHE A 11 -33.14 44.71 13.58
N LEU A 12 -31.93 45.11 13.95
CA LEU A 12 -30.73 44.98 13.11
C LEU A 12 -30.29 43.52 13.07
N ILE A 13 -30.64 42.82 11.98
CA ILE A 13 -30.10 41.52 11.66
C ILE A 13 -28.70 41.75 11.07
N SER A 14 -27.69 41.66 11.91
CA SER A 14 -26.30 41.59 11.44
C SER A 14 -26.04 40.20 10.83
N SER A 15 -26.12 40.12 9.53
CA SER A 15 -25.66 38.94 8.77
C SER A 15 -24.13 38.81 8.89
N LEU A 16 -23.70 37.94 9.80
CA LEU A 16 -22.34 37.44 9.83
C LEU A 16 -22.10 36.60 8.56
N VAL A 17 -21.59 37.22 7.52
CA VAL A 17 -20.98 36.51 6.41
C VAL A 17 -19.70 35.91 6.95
N GLN A 18 -19.76 34.64 7.37
CA GLN A 18 -18.55 33.85 7.57
C GLN A 18 -17.84 33.72 6.21
N ALA A 19 -16.76 34.45 6.04
CA ALA A 19 -15.84 34.20 4.95
C ALA A 19 -15.35 32.77 5.10
N GLN A 20 -15.85 31.83 4.28
CA GLN A 20 -15.23 30.53 4.12
C GLN A 20 -13.81 30.80 3.62
N GLU A 21 -12.83 30.60 4.50
CA GLU A 21 -11.43 30.54 4.06
C GLU A 21 -11.35 29.49 2.96
N LYS A 22 -11.04 29.98 1.75
CA LYS A 22 -10.80 29.11 0.61
C LYS A 22 -9.66 28.18 1.00
N ARG A 23 -9.95 26.89 1.22
CA ARG A 23 -8.88 25.93 1.42
C ARG A 23 -7.91 26.08 0.25
N PRO A 24 -6.59 26.14 0.49
CA PRO A 24 -5.64 26.16 -0.61
C PRO A 24 -5.91 24.96 -1.51
N ASP A 25 -5.81 25.17 -2.81
CA ASP A 25 -5.97 24.07 -3.78
C ASP A 25 -5.13 22.90 -3.33
N PRO A 26 -5.68 21.66 -3.41
CA PRO A 26 -4.94 20.48 -3.00
C PRO A 26 -3.61 20.44 -3.73
N GLN A 27 -2.52 20.45 -2.97
CA GLN A 27 -1.19 20.29 -3.53
C GLN A 27 -1.16 18.97 -4.31
N PRO A 28 -0.53 18.93 -5.49
CA PRO A 28 -0.42 17.69 -6.23
C PRO A 28 0.19 16.59 -5.34
N PRO A 29 -0.23 15.32 -5.51
CA PRO A 29 0.29 14.21 -4.73
C PRO A 29 1.83 14.26 -4.69
N VAL A 30 2.43 14.01 -3.53
CA VAL A 30 3.89 14.12 -3.32
C VAL A 30 4.69 13.23 -4.26
N ASP A 31 4.11 12.11 -4.62
CA ASP A 31 4.67 11.13 -5.54
C ASP A 31 4.63 11.53 -7.02
N THR A 32 4.03 12.69 -7.37
CA THR A 32 4.00 13.20 -8.75
C THR A 32 5.39 13.43 -9.33
N TYR A 33 6.36 13.74 -8.47
CA TYR A 33 7.75 14.01 -8.85
C TYR A 33 8.70 12.82 -8.68
N GLU A 34 8.20 11.70 -8.11
CA GLU A 34 8.98 10.49 -7.90
C GLU A 34 8.68 9.45 -8.98
N LYS A 35 9.63 8.56 -9.23
CA LYS A 35 9.40 7.41 -10.10
C LYS A 35 8.52 6.36 -9.44
N PHE A 36 8.62 6.24 -8.10
CA PHE A 36 7.77 5.37 -7.29
C PHE A 36 6.48 6.07 -6.85
N LYS A 37 5.48 5.30 -6.47
CA LYS A 37 4.18 5.78 -5.99
C LYS A 37 3.93 5.31 -4.56
N VAL A 38 3.24 6.14 -3.77
CA VAL A 38 2.76 5.75 -2.44
C VAL A 38 1.37 5.11 -2.59
N GLY A 39 1.23 3.90 -2.07
CA GLY A 39 0.01 3.10 -2.15
C GLY A 39 -0.46 2.60 -0.78
N MET A 40 -1.46 1.73 -0.83
CA MET A 40 -2.02 1.03 0.32
C MET A 40 -2.06 -0.47 0.04
N ALA A 41 -1.50 -1.28 0.92
CA ALA A 41 -1.73 -2.72 0.92
C ALA A 41 -3.12 -3.01 1.51
N GLY A 42 -3.94 -3.75 0.78
CA GLY A 42 -5.32 -4.00 1.18
C GLY A 42 -5.47 -4.72 2.53
N TYR A 43 -4.44 -5.47 2.95
CA TYR A 43 -4.44 -6.15 4.26
C TYR A 43 -4.57 -5.18 5.44
N THR A 44 -4.11 -3.94 5.31
CA THR A 44 -4.35 -2.83 6.27
C THR A 44 -5.83 -2.75 6.71
N PHE A 45 -6.75 -3.13 5.84
CA PHE A 45 -8.19 -3.04 6.06
C PHE A 45 -8.88 -4.39 6.30
N VAL A 46 -8.18 -5.38 6.84
CA VAL A 46 -8.71 -6.75 7.03
C VAL A 46 -10.00 -6.81 7.86
N HIS A 47 -10.26 -5.81 8.71
CA HIS A 47 -11.48 -5.74 9.52
C HIS A 47 -12.55 -4.79 8.94
N PHE A 48 -12.35 -4.25 7.72
CA PHE A 48 -13.24 -3.25 7.14
C PHE A 48 -13.61 -3.60 5.70
N GLY A 49 -14.85 -3.27 5.32
CA GLY A 49 -15.28 -3.37 3.93
C GLY A 49 -14.62 -2.32 3.03
N ILE A 50 -14.68 -2.56 1.71
CA ILE A 50 -14.04 -1.73 0.70
C ILE A 50 -14.47 -0.26 0.78
N ASP A 51 -15.72 0.05 1.10
CA ASP A 51 -16.20 1.44 1.15
C ASP A 51 -15.52 2.24 2.28
N THR A 52 -15.28 1.60 3.44
CA THR A 52 -14.50 2.20 4.54
C THR A 52 -13.02 2.35 4.18
N ALA A 53 -12.45 1.35 3.51
CA ALA A 53 -11.08 1.40 3.02
C ALA A 53 -10.89 2.58 2.06
N LEU A 54 -11.75 2.72 1.07
CA LEU A 54 -11.71 3.80 0.08
C LEU A 54 -11.93 5.19 0.72
N ALA A 55 -12.86 5.31 1.67
CA ALA A 55 -13.07 6.57 2.40
C ALA A 55 -11.82 6.97 3.22
N THR A 56 -11.09 5.99 3.76
CA THR A 56 -9.83 6.22 4.48
C THR A 56 -8.71 6.62 3.52
N MET A 57 -8.60 5.96 2.38
CA MET A 57 -7.64 6.30 1.33
C MET A 57 -7.87 7.71 0.79
N GLU A 58 -9.12 8.10 0.54
CA GLU A 58 -9.50 9.45 0.13
C GLU A 58 -9.05 10.51 1.16
N LYS A 59 -9.35 10.29 2.46
CA LYS A 59 -8.92 11.19 3.54
C LYS A 59 -7.39 11.28 3.68
N SER A 60 -6.69 10.21 3.36
CA SER A 60 -5.23 10.13 3.40
C SER A 60 -4.58 10.51 2.06
N ASP A 61 -5.38 10.90 1.04
CA ASP A 61 -4.94 11.26 -0.30
C ASP A 61 -4.07 10.15 -0.96
N VAL A 62 -4.43 8.87 -0.78
CA VAL A 62 -3.75 7.71 -1.36
C VAL A 62 -4.59 7.15 -2.49
N HIS A 63 -3.98 6.99 -3.68
CA HIS A 63 -4.69 6.67 -4.93
C HIS A 63 -4.35 5.30 -5.52
N TYR A 64 -3.55 4.48 -4.84
CA TYR A 64 -3.13 3.16 -5.33
C TYR A 64 -3.41 2.09 -4.29
N LEU A 65 -4.06 0.99 -4.72
CA LEU A 65 -4.46 -0.11 -3.84
C LEU A 65 -3.93 -1.44 -4.37
N CYS A 66 -3.19 -2.18 -3.55
CA CYS A 66 -3.01 -3.62 -3.75
C CYS A 66 -4.29 -4.31 -3.26
N ILE A 67 -5.07 -4.87 -4.18
CA ILE A 67 -6.42 -5.40 -3.89
C ILE A 67 -6.31 -6.72 -3.14
N LYS A 68 -6.97 -6.82 -1.98
CA LYS A 68 -7.01 -8.05 -1.19
C LYS A 68 -8.29 -8.85 -1.46
N ASP A 69 -8.18 -10.17 -1.41
CA ASP A 69 -9.22 -11.13 -1.75
C ASP A 69 -10.49 -11.07 -0.88
N PHE A 70 -10.39 -10.54 0.34
CA PHE A 70 -11.58 -10.29 1.16
C PHE A 70 -12.37 -9.02 0.74
N HIS A 71 -11.76 -8.12 -0.06
CA HIS A 71 -12.46 -6.98 -0.67
C HIS A 71 -13.03 -7.31 -2.06
N LEU A 72 -12.32 -8.15 -2.82
CA LEU A 72 -12.74 -8.68 -4.11
C LEU A 72 -12.37 -10.17 -4.17
N PRO A 73 -13.30 -11.09 -3.86
CA PRO A 73 -13.01 -12.53 -3.83
C PRO A 73 -12.46 -13.09 -5.14
N LEU A 74 -11.57 -14.10 -5.04
CA LEU A 74 -10.92 -14.70 -6.22
C LEU A 74 -11.91 -15.30 -7.23
N ASN A 75 -13.10 -15.68 -6.79
CA ASN A 75 -14.17 -16.23 -7.63
C ASN A 75 -15.20 -15.18 -8.10
N SER A 76 -14.92 -13.88 -7.88
CA SER A 76 -15.81 -12.80 -8.37
C SER A 76 -16.05 -12.91 -9.86
N ASP A 77 -17.29 -12.74 -10.27
CA ASP A 77 -17.68 -12.69 -11.67
C ASP A 77 -17.39 -11.30 -12.31
N ALA A 78 -17.64 -11.19 -13.60
CA ALA A 78 -17.37 -9.96 -14.33
C ALA A 78 -18.21 -8.77 -13.82
N ALA A 79 -19.43 -9.00 -13.36
CA ALA A 79 -20.30 -7.94 -12.84
C ALA A 79 -19.78 -7.41 -11.50
N ALA A 80 -19.37 -8.32 -10.59
CA ALA A 80 -18.77 -7.94 -9.30
C ALA A 80 -17.43 -7.18 -9.50
N ILE A 81 -16.59 -7.63 -10.43
CA ILE A 81 -15.34 -6.95 -10.77
C ILE A 81 -15.61 -5.54 -11.35
N ALA A 82 -16.57 -5.42 -12.27
CA ALA A 82 -16.95 -4.12 -12.83
C ALA A 82 -17.47 -3.17 -11.74
N ALA A 83 -18.37 -3.63 -10.87
CA ALA A 83 -18.89 -2.84 -9.75
C ALA A 83 -17.77 -2.41 -8.77
N PHE A 84 -16.79 -3.27 -8.51
CA PHE A 84 -15.63 -2.95 -7.71
C PHE A 84 -14.79 -1.84 -8.36
N HIS A 85 -14.50 -1.94 -9.65
CA HIS A 85 -13.76 -0.90 -10.38
C HIS A 85 -14.49 0.44 -10.41
N GLU A 86 -15.82 0.45 -10.53
CA GLU A 86 -16.60 1.71 -10.44
C GLU A 86 -16.46 2.35 -9.05
N LYS A 87 -16.45 1.58 -7.96
CA LYS A 87 -16.17 2.10 -6.61
C LYS A 87 -14.77 2.71 -6.53
N LEU A 88 -13.74 2.05 -7.05
CA LEU A 88 -12.38 2.58 -7.11
C LEU A 88 -12.34 3.90 -7.87
N LYS A 89 -12.94 3.93 -9.08
CA LYS A 89 -12.98 5.09 -9.97
C LYS A 89 -13.66 6.30 -9.31
N LEU A 90 -14.80 6.09 -8.65
CA LEU A 90 -15.52 7.16 -7.93
C LEU A 90 -14.68 7.82 -6.82
N LYS A 91 -13.69 7.11 -6.29
CA LYS A 91 -12.76 7.59 -5.27
C LYS A 91 -11.36 7.95 -5.81
N GLY A 92 -11.19 7.96 -7.12
CA GLY A 92 -9.91 8.25 -7.76
C GLY A 92 -8.80 7.26 -7.39
N VAL A 93 -9.17 6.00 -7.09
CA VAL A 93 -8.23 4.95 -6.71
C VAL A 93 -7.98 4.00 -7.88
N THR A 94 -6.73 3.60 -8.07
CA THR A 94 -6.30 2.59 -9.04
C THR A 94 -5.91 1.32 -8.31
N GLY A 95 -6.56 0.19 -8.62
CA GLY A 95 -6.07 -1.14 -8.23
C GLY A 95 -4.86 -1.49 -9.10
N TYR A 96 -3.67 -1.55 -8.51
CA TYR A 96 -2.44 -1.77 -9.28
C TYR A 96 -1.93 -3.22 -9.22
N ALA A 97 -2.32 -3.96 -8.21
CA ALA A 97 -1.93 -5.34 -7.96
C ALA A 97 -3.05 -6.08 -7.22
N VAL A 98 -2.92 -7.39 -7.13
CA VAL A 98 -3.73 -8.25 -6.26
C VAL A 98 -2.84 -9.01 -5.28
N GLY A 99 -3.28 -9.18 -4.02
CA GLY A 99 -2.54 -9.99 -3.04
C GLY A 99 -2.38 -9.34 -1.65
N PRO A 100 -1.54 -9.95 -0.79
CA PRO A 100 -0.86 -11.24 -0.96
C PRO A 100 -1.83 -12.42 -1.09
N ILE A 101 -1.56 -13.31 -2.07
CA ILE A 101 -2.32 -14.54 -2.31
C ILE A 101 -1.44 -15.74 -1.98
N TYR A 102 -1.87 -16.56 -1.03
CA TYR A 102 -1.19 -17.81 -0.69
C TYR A 102 -1.58 -18.91 -1.68
N MET A 103 -0.59 -19.68 -2.15
CA MET A 103 -0.77 -20.72 -3.16
C MET A 103 -0.02 -21.98 -2.75
N LYS A 104 -0.76 -23.06 -2.50
CA LYS A 104 -0.24 -24.36 -2.04
C LYS A 104 -0.32 -25.46 -3.09
N THR A 105 -1.02 -25.21 -4.19
CA THR A 105 -1.22 -26.13 -5.31
C THR A 105 -1.17 -25.41 -6.64
N GLU A 106 -0.89 -26.13 -7.73
CA GLU A 106 -0.91 -25.57 -9.10
C GLU A 106 -2.29 -25.00 -9.44
N ALA A 107 -3.37 -25.63 -8.99
CA ALA A 107 -4.73 -25.11 -9.20
C ALA A 107 -4.97 -23.77 -8.49
N GLU A 108 -4.31 -23.52 -7.36
CA GLU A 108 -4.37 -22.22 -6.68
C GLU A 108 -3.52 -21.16 -7.42
N VAL A 109 -2.39 -21.56 -8.01
CA VAL A 109 -1.62 -20.70 -8.90
C VAL A 109 -2.45 -20.31 -10.10
N ASP A 110 -3.07 -21.27 -10.81
CA ASP A 110 -3.96 -20.99 -11.95
C ASP A 110 -5.07 -20.01 -11.58
N ARG A 111 -5.77 -20.24 -10.46
CA ARG A 111 -6.81 -19.32 -9.98
C ARG A 111 -6.28 -17.92 -9.72
N GLY A 112 -5.09 -17.78 -9.14
CA GLY A 112 -4.47 -16.48 -8.87
C GLY A 112 -4.16 -15.71 -10.15
N PHE A 113 -3.61 -16.36 -11.16
CA PHE A 113 -3.32 -15.74 -12.46
C PHE A 113 -4.59 -15.39 -13.25
N GLU A 114 -5.56 -16.29 -13.31
CA GLU A 114 -6.87 -16.01 -13.94
C GLU A 114 -7.62 -14.89 -13.22
N TYR A 115 -7.56 -14.84 -11.90
CA TYR A 115 -8.11 -13.75 -11.12
C TYR A 115 -7.44 -12.41 -11.48
N ALA A 116 -6.11 -12.32 -11.44
CA ALA A 116 -5.38 -11.12 -11.80
C ALA A 116 -5.69 -10.63 -13.23
N LYS A 117 -5.81 -11.56 -14.18
CA LYS A 117 -6.21 -11.27 -15.57
C LYS A 117 -7.63 -10.69 -15.63
N ARG A 118 -8.60 -11.30 -14.94
CA ARG A 118 -10.00 -10.80 -14.91
C ARG A 118 -10.10 -9.43 -14.22
N VAL A 119 -9.34 -9.20 -13.17
CA VAL A 119 -9.24 -7.91 -12.48
C VAL A 119 -8.52 -6.86 -13.34
N GLY A 120 -7.73 -7.26 -14.33
CA GLY A 120 -7.04 -6.36 -15.24
C GLY A 120 -5.73 -5.80 -14.69
N VAL A 121 -5.10 -6.47 -13.71
CA VAL A 121 -3.79 -6.06 -13.17
C VAL A 121 -2.66 -6.89 -13.77
N LYS A 122 -1.45 -6.35 -13.73
CA LYS A 122 -0.25 -6.99 -14.27
C LYS A 122 0.77 -7.39 -13.19
N LEU A 123 0.42 -7.21 -11.92
CA LEU A 123 1.25 -7.58 -10.77
C LEU A 123 0.43 -8.44 -9.81
N ILE A 124 0.97 -9.60 -9.46
CA ILE A 124 0.49 -10.45 -8.38
C ILE A 124 1.50 -10.35 -7.23
N VAL A 125 1.04 -9.98 -6.07
CA VAL A 125 1.77 -10.20 -4.81
C VAL A 125 1.34 -11.55 -4.29
N GLY A 126 2.26 -12.49 -4.09
CA GLY A 126 1.88 -13.85 -3.78
C GLY A 126 2.87 -14.58 -2.87
N VAL A 127 2.42 -15.72 -2.35
CA VAL A 127 3.17 -16.57 -1.43
C VAL A 127 2.98 -18.02 -1.85
N PRO A 128 3.63 -18.46 -2.93
CA PRO A 128 3.56 -19.86 -3.36
C PRO A 128 4.47 -20.71 -2.47
N ASN A 129 4.13 -21.98 -2.27
CA ASN A 129 5.10 -22.92 -1.74
C ASN A 129 6.33 -23.00 -2.67
N TYR A 130 7.51 -23.29 -2.14
CA TYR A 130 8.77 -23.30 -2.92
C TYR A 130 8.71 -24.27 -4.12
N GLU A 131 8.09 -25.43 -3.94
CA GLU A 131 7.93 -26.44 -4.99
C GLU A 131 7.11 -25.96 -6.19
N LEU A 132 6.29 -24.92 -6.00
CA LEU A 132 5.46 -24.34 -7.07
C LEU A 132 6.19 -23.28 -7.90
N LEU A 133 7.36 -22.83 -7.49
CA LEU A 133 8.09 -21.76 -8.20
C LEU A 133 8.33 -22.06 -9.68
N PRO A 134 8.69 -23.28 -10.11
CA PRO A 134 8.81 -23.59 -11.53
C PRO A 134 7.47 -23.44 -12.29
N TYR A 135 6.35 -23.77 -11.65
CA TYR A 135 5.03 -23.61 -12.23
C TYR A 135 4.61 -22.14 -12.30
N VAL A 136 4.82 -21.36 -11.24
CA VAL A 136 4.61 -19.91 -11.24
C VAL A 136 5.45 -19.24 -12.31
N ASN A 137 6.72 -19.66 -12.48
CA ASN A 137 7.62 -19.16 -13.52
C ASN A 137 7.09 -19.39 -14.94
N LYS A 138 6.46 -20.54 -15.20
CA LYS A 138 5.74 -20.80 -16.45
C LYS A 138 4.56 -19.86 -16.63
N LYS A 139 3.77 -19.64 -15.57
CA LYS A 139 2.58 -18.78 -15.60
C LYS A 139 2.90 -17.30 -15.80
N VAL A 140 3.97 -16.77 -15.23
CA VAL A 140 4.36 -15.36 -15.49
C VAL A 140 4.69 -15.15 -16.97
N GLN A 141 5.22 -16.15 -17.66
CA GLN A 141 5.49 -16.11 -19.10
C GLN A 141 4.19 -16.20 -19.91
N GLU A 142 3.32 -17.16 -19.57
CA GLU A 142 2.03 -17.41 -20.23
C GLU A 142 1.11 -16.18 -20.18
N TYR A 143 1.03 -15.51 -19.01
CA TYR A 143 0.12 -14.38 -18.78
C TYR A 143 0.76 -13.01 -19.01
N ASP A 144 2.06 -12.97 -19.27
CA ASP A 144 2.86 -11.74 -19.33
C ASP A 144 2.60 -10.83 -18.13
N MET A 145 2.79 -11.39 -16.93
CA MET A 145 2.59 -10.73 -15.64
C MET A 145 3.86 -10.75 -14.81
N ARG A 146 4.00 -9.78 -13.91
CA ARG A 146 5.00 -9.82 -12.84
C ARG A 146 4.43 -10.54 -11.63
N TYR A 147 5.30 -11.25 -10.94
CA TYR A 147 4.98 -11.94 -9.69
C TYR A 147 5.95 -11.49 -8.60
N ALA A 148 5.43 -10.84 -7.57
CA ALA A 148 6.19 -10.34 -6.43
C ALA A 148 5.96 -11.24 -5.21
N ILE A 149 6.96 -12.02 -4.81
CA ILE A 149 6.89 -12.88 -3.63
C ILE A 149 6.94 -11.98 -2.38
N HIS A 150 5.95 -12.13 -1.51
CA HIS A 150 5.85 -11.36 -0.28
C HIS A 150 6.75 -11.93 0.82
N ILE A 151 7.51 -11.07 1.49
CA ILE A 151 8.40 -11.40 2.62
C ILE A 151 7.60 -11.37 3.92
N HIS A 152 7.80 -12.38 4.79
CA HIS A 152 7.02 -12.56 6.02
C HIS A 152 7.81 -12.39 7.32
N GLY A 153 9.13 -12.23 7.24
CA GLY A 153 9.97 -12.14 8.43
C GLY A 153 10.06 -13.47 9.21
N PRO A 154 10.37 -13.41 10.51
CA PRO A 154 10.68 -14.58 11.30
C PRO A 154 9.45 -15.40 11.76
N ASP A 155 8.24 -14.98 11.40
CA ASP A 155 7.01 -15.62 11.89
C ASP A 155 6.61 -16.82 11.03
N ILE A 156 6.96 -16.81 9.75
CA ILE A 156 6.64 -17.84 8.77
C ILE A 156 7.92 -18.31 8.09
N LYS A 157 8.04 -19.62 7.85
CA LYS A 157 9.24 -20.18 7.20
C LYS A 157 9.36 -19.85 5.72
N LEU A 158 8.23 -19.60 5.05
CA LEU A 158 8.22 -19.24 3.63
C LEU A 158 8.65 -17.78 3.47
N TYR A 159 9.76 -17.58 2.76
CA TYR A 159 10.26 -16.27 2.37
C TYR A 159 10.47 -15.30 3.56
N PRO A 160 11.36 -15.66 4.50
CA PRO A 160 11.57 -14.85 5.70
C PRO A 160 12.24 -13.51 5.42
N ASP A 161 13.02 -13.37 4.36
CA ASP A 161 13.77 -12.16 3.99
C ASP A 161 14.03 -12.05 2.48
N ALA A 162 14.59 -10.91 2.07
CA ALA A 162 14.91 -10.63 0.66
C ALA A 162 15.95 -11.58 0.07
N GLU A 163 16.90 -12.07 0.87
CA GLU A 163 17.94 -13.00 0.41
C GLU A 163 17.34 -14.36 0.07
N ASP A 164 16.40 -14.85 0.87
CA ASP A 164 15.70 -16.11 0.59
C ASP A 164 14.90 -16.01 -0.72
N VAL A 165 14.13 -14.94 -0.91
CA VAL A 165 13.40 -14.74 -2.17
C VAL A 165 14.39 -14.67 -3.35
N TRP A 166 15.45 -13.89 -3.24
CA TRP A 166 16.46 -13.76 -4.30
C TRP A 166 17.05 -15.11 -4.68
N ASN A 167 17.45 -15.93 -3.71
CA ASN A 167 18.06 -17.24 -3.96
C ASN A 167 17.13 -18.19 -4.71
N ASN A 168 15.82 -18.01 -4.53
CA ASN A 168 14.80 -18.82 -5.17
C ASN A 168 14.35 -18.29 -6.55
N VAL A 169 14.57 -16.99 -6.88
CA VAL A 169 14.08 -16.42 -8.14
C VAL A 169 15.16 -15.91 -9.09
N LYS A 170 16.42 -15.81 -8.66
CA LYS A 170 17.51 -15.19 -9.45
C LYS A 170 17.71 -15.84 -10.82
N ASP A 171 17.51 -17.14 -10.90
CA ASP A 171 17.70 -17.96 -12.10
C ASP A 171 16.39 -18.19 -12.89
N LEU A 172 15.26 -17.63 -12.40
CA LEU A 172 13.96 -17.68 -13.05
C LEU A 172 13.73 -16.46 -13.95
N ASP A 173 12.61 -16.47 -14.67
CA ASP A 173 12.19 -15.36 -15.52
C ASP A 173 12.31 -14.01 -14.78
N PRO A 174 12.84 -12.95 -15.44
CA PRO A 174 12.99 -11.64 -14.80
C PRO A 174 11.68 -11.00 -14.30
N ARG A 175 10.52 -11.52 -14.65
CA ARG A 175 9.22 -11.12 -14.10
C ARG A 175 8.89 -11.76 -12.74
N MET A 176 9.72 -12.71 -12.28
CA MET A 176 9.70 -13.23 -10.91
C MET A 176 10.58 -12.34 -10.01
N GLY A 177 10.03 -11.84 -8.93
CA GLY A 177 10.73 -10.95 -8.00
C GLY A 177 10.06 -10.93 -6.63
N MET A 178 10.21 -9.83 -5.92
CA MET A 178 9.74 -9.70 -4.55
C MET A 178 8.87 -8.47 -4.30
N CYS A 179 7.96 -8.60 -3.36
CA CYS A 179 7.38 -7.53 -2.58
C CYS A 179 8.20 -7.43 -1.28
N LEU A 180 9.08 -6.43 -1.22
CA LEU A 180 9.95 -6.20 -0.07
C LEU A 180 9.13 -5.58 1.07
N ASP A 181 8.71 -6.40 2.04
CA ASP A 181 8.16 -5.88 3.29
C ASP A 181 9.29 -5.46 4.21
N ILE A 182 9.53 -4.16 4.31
CA ILE A 182 10.69 -3.62 5.04
C ILE A 182 10.61 -3.82 6.55
N GLY A 183 9.40 -3.94 7.10
CA GLY A 183 9.23 -4.24 8.52
C GLY A 183 9.47 -5.71 8.84
N HIS A 184 8.96 -6.62 8.03
CA HIS A 184 9.21 -8.05 8.18
C HIS A 184 10.69 -8.39 7.95
N ASP A 185 11.30 -7.78 6.94
CA ASP A 185 12.73 -7.93 6.67
C ASP A 185 13.59 -7.45 7.86
N THR A 186 13.27 -6.27 8.40
CA THR A 186 13.91 -5.74 9.62
C THR A 186 13.73 -6.67 10.82
N ARG A 187 12.52 -7.22 11.06
CA ARG A 187 12.28 -8.17 12.16
C ARG A 187 13.07 -9.48 12.00
N ASN A 188 13.46 -9.82 10.77
CA ASN A 188 14.36 -10.94 10.50
C ASN A 188 15.86 -10.57 10.64
N GLY A 189 16.16 -9.40 11.23
CA GLY A 189 17.52 -8.93 11.48
C GLY A 189 18.25 -8.40 10.25
N LYS A 190 17.52 -8.09 9.17
CA LYS A 190 18.08 -7.54 7.92
C LYS A 190 18.03 -6.00 7.93
N ASP A 191 18.84 -5.40 7.06
CA ASP A 191 18.80 -3.96 6.78
C ASP A 191 18.09 -3.72 5.44
N PRO A 192 16.85 -3.19 5.45
CA PRO A 192 16.09 -3.01 4.22
C PRO A 192 16.74 -2.03 3.24
N VAL A 193 17.61 -1.11 3.71
CA VAL A 193 18.38 -0.21 2.83
C VAL A 193 19.43 -0.99 2.05
N ALA A 194 20.15 -1.88 2.74
CA ALA A 194 21.14 -2.75 2.12
C ALA A 194 20.48 -3.75 1.15
N ASP A 195 19.36 -4.33 1.54
CA ASP A 195 18.64 -5.31 0.73
C ASP A 195 18.01 -4.67 -0.52
N LEU A 196 17.43 -3.48 -0.39
CA LEU A 196 16.98 -2.72 -1.55
C LEU A 196 18.15 -2.42 -2.51
N LYS A 197 19.32 -2.00 -2.00
CA LYS A 197 20.52 -1.77 -2.82
C LYS A 197 20.94 -3.03 -3.57
N LYS A 198 20.90 -4.17 -2.90
CA LYS A 198 21.38 -5.46 -3.45
C LYS A 198 20.41 -6.06 -4.47
N TYR A 199 19.10 -5.99 -4.19
CA TYR A 199 18.08 -6.75 -4.90
C TYR A 199 17.12 -5.91 -5.76
N HIS A 200 17.33 -4.58 -5.87
CA HIS A 200 16.42 -3.61 -6.49
C HIS A 200 15.90 -4.03 -7.87
N THR A 201 16.66 -4.76 -8.66
CA THR A 201 16.24 -5.21 -10.01
C THR A 201 15.09 -6.21 -9.98
N ARG A 202 14.85 -6.84 -8.84
CA ARG A 202 13.78 -7.82 -8.63
C ARG A 202 12.76 -7.35 -7.56
N VAL A 203 12.85 -6.12 -7.09
CA VAL A 203 11.83 -5.51 -6.20
C VAL A 203 10.77 -4.85 -7.06
N PHE A 204 9.56 -5.42 -7.08
CA PHE A 204 8.44 -4.93 -7.90
C PHE A 204 7.40 -4.19 -7.10
N ASP A 205 7.30 -4.49 -5.81
CA ASP A 205 6.44 -3.84 -4.83
C ASP A 205 7.18 -3.75 -3.50
N MET A 206 6.74 -2.86 -2.63
CA MET A 206 7.24 -2.76 -1.26
C MET A 206 6.07 -2.56 -0.30
N HIS A 207 6.11 -3.27 0.84
CA HIS A 207 5.25 -2.93 1.95
C HIS A 207 5.98 -2.01 2.92
N LEU A 208 5.44 -0.79 3.05
CA LEU A 208 5.86 0.21 4.02
C LEU A 208 5.33 -0.18 5.39
N LYS A 209 6.24 -0.51 6.29
CA LYS A 209 5.96 -0.93 7.66
C LYS A 209 7.10 -0.48 8.55
N ASP A 210 6.82 -0.06 9.78
CA ASP A 210 7.86 0.23 10.77
C ASP A 210 7.69 -0.68 11.98
N VAL A 211 8.80 -0.95 12.68
CA VAL A 211 8.85 -1.94 13.74
C VAL A 211 9.72 -1.49 14.90
N THR A 212 9.45 -2.03 16.09
CA THR A 212 10.13 -1.63 17.34
C THR A 212 11.51 -2.25 17.55
N ALA A 213 11.81 -3.38 16.89
CA ALA A 213 13.07 -4.09 17.09
C ALA A 213 13.42 -4.98 15.90
N PRO A 214 14.71 -5.24 15.62
CA PRO A 214 15.18 -6.08 14.53
C PRO A 214 15.18 -7.56 14.93
N THR A 215 14.13 -8.02 15.59
CA THR A 215 13.99 -9.38 16.10
C THR A 215 12.56 -9.86 16.00
N LYS A 216 12.33 -11.15 16.18
CA LYS A 216 11.00 -11.76 16.20
C LYS A 216 10.04 -11.09 17.22
N GLN A 217 10.57 -10.56 18.32
CA GLN A 217 9.79 -9.86 19.35
C GLN A 217 9.39 -8.44 18.94
N GLY A 218 10.01 -7.88 17.91
CA GLY A 218 9.60 -6.62 17.32
C GLY A 218 8.15 -6.68 16.82
N TYR A 219 7.41 -5.61 16.95
CA TYR A 219 6.03 -5.49 16.49
C TYR A 219 5.85 -4.21 15.68
N SER A 220 4.82 -4.19 14.82
CA SER A 220 4.50 -3.05 13.98
C SER A 220 4.07 -1.84 14.78
N VAL A 221 4.56 -0.66 14.37
CA VAL A 221 4.18 0.66 14.87
C VAL A 221 3.88 1.59 13.71
N GLU A 222 3.38 2.78 14.00
CA GLU A 222 3.23 3.84 13.01
C GLU A 222 4.58 4.18 12.36
N VAL A 223 4.58 4.38 11.07
CA VAL A 223 5.80 4.70 10.30
C VAL A 223 6.45 5.97 10.83
N GLY A 224 7.72 5.87 11.22
CA GLY A 224 8.50 6.91 11.87
C GLY A 224 8.55 6.83 13.39
N ARG A 225 7.84 5.89 14.01
CA ARG A 225 7.92 5.63 15.45
C ARG A 225 8.81 4.44 15.82
N GLY A 226 9.25 3.67 14.82
CA GLY A 226 10.10 2.50 15.00
C GLY A 226 11.58 2.78 14.76
N ILE A 227 12.27 1.77 14.25
CA ILE A 227 13.73 1.78 14.13
C ILE A 227 14.25 1.94 12.70
N ILE A 228 13.36 1.94 11.69
CA ILE A 228 13.77 2.00 10.29
C ILE A 228 14.17 3.44 9.90
N ASP A 229 15.36 3.60 9.31
CA ASP A 229 15.82 4.89 8.77
C ASP A 229 15.15 5.19 7.41
N PHE A 230 13.92 5.73 7.45
CA PHE A 230 13.17 6.10 6.24
C PHE A 230 13.87 7.15 5.37
N PRO A 231 14.54 8.19 5.91
CA PRO A 231 15.37 9.07 5.11
C PRO A 231 16.45 8.34 4.30
N ALA A 232 17.17 7.37 4.89
CA ALA A 232 18.14 6.56 4.18
C ALA A 232 17.46 5.64 3.14
N PHE A 233 16.33 5.06 3.49
CA PHE A 233 15.56 4.19 2.60
C PHE A 233 15.05 4.95 1.36
N VAL A 234 14.48 6.14 1.52
CA VAL A 234 14.02 6.99 0.40
C VAL A 234 15.20 7.43 -0.47
N ARG A 235 16.34 7.79 0.11
CA ARG A 235 17.57 8.08 -0.68
C ARG A 235 17.99 6.87 -1.51
N MET A 236 17.91 5.66 -0.92
CA MET A 236 18.26 4.44 -1.65
C MET A 236 17.28 4.15 -2.77
N MET A 237 15.96 4.29 -2.55
CA MET A 237 14.94 4.14 -3.62
C MET A 237 15.27 5.02 -4.84
N ARG A 238 15.62 6.29 -4.60
CA ARG A 238 16.01 7.22 -5.67
C ARG A 238 17.31 6.80 -6.34
N LYS A 239 18.32 6.42 -5.54
CA LYS A 239 19.64 6.02 -6.04
C LYS A 239 19.56 4.81 -6.98
N VAL A 240 18.73 3.82 -6.66
CA VAL A 240 18.52 2.64 -7.51
C VAL A 240 17.51 2.85 -8.62
N GLY A 241 16.84 4.02 -8.66
CA GLY A 241 15.83 4.34 -9.65
C GLY A 241 14.56 3.51 -9.51
N TYR A 242 14.19 3.13 -8.27
CA TYR A 242 12.98 2.38 -8.02
C TYR A 242 11.74 3.10 -8.56
N SER A 243 10.86 2.36 -9.24
CA SER A 243 9.67 2.90 -9.91
C SER A 243 8.38 2.12 -9.63
N GLY A 244 8.43 1.23 -8.62
CA GLY A 244 7.25 0.46 -8.17
C GLY A 244 6.41 1.19 -7.13
N MET A 245 5.64 0.43 -6.36
CA MET A 245 4.81 0.95 -5.28
C MET A 245 5.52 0.87 -3.93
N LEU A 246 5.27 1.86 -3.08
CA LEU A 246 5.58 1.87 -1.65
C LEU A 246 4.24 1.90 -0.93
N SER A 247 3.68 0.73 -0.65
CA SER A 247 2.33 0.56 -0.14
C SER A 247 2.32 0.37 1.37
N LEU A 248 1.64 1.27 2.09
CA LEU A 248 1.49 1.13 3.54
C LEU A 248 0.73 -0.16 3.88
N GLU A 249 1.37 -1.03 4.65
CA GLU A 249 0.73 -2.15 5.32
C GLU A 249 0.72 -1.90 6.83
N HIS A 250 -0.35 -1.25 7.29
CA HIS A 250 -0.49 -0.85 8.69
C HIS A 250 -1.07 -2.00 9.52
N GLU A 251 -0.24 -2.54 10.43
CA GLU A 251 -0.62 -3.67 11.30
C GLU A 251 -0.66 -3.29 12.79
N ARG A 252 -0.70 -2.00 13.11
CA ARG A 252 -0.87 -1.52 14.48
C ARG A 252 -2.34 -1.18 14.73
N ASN A 253 -2.90 -1.66 15.85
CA ASN A 253 -4.28 -1.39 16.24
C ASN A 253 -5.30 -1.58 15.09
N MET A 254 -5.25 -2.71 14.41
CA MET A 254 -5.97 -2.99 13.15
C MET A 254 -7.49 -2.85 13.25
N LYS A 255 -8.08 -2.83 14.45
CA LYS A 255 -9.53 -2.56 14.67
C LYS A 255 -9.87 -1.07 14.71
N ALA A 256 -8.86 -0.19 14.85
CA ALA A 256 -9.02 1.26 14.83
C ALA A 256 -7.79 1.93 14.17
N PRO A 257 -7.45 1.60 12.90
CA PRO A 257 -6.15 1.94 12.29
C PRO A 257 -6.07 3.38 11.75
N PHE A 258 -7.18 4.12 11.70
CA PHE A 258 -7.32 5.33 10.88
C PHE A 258 -6.34 6.44 11.27
N ALA A 259 -6.13 6.69 12.55
CA ALA A 259 -5.16 7.68 13.03
C ALA A 259 -3.72 7.27 12.67
N GLY A 260 -3.37 5.99 12.88
CA GLY A 260 -2.06 5.45 12.54
C GLY A 260 -1.78 5.46 11.04
N ILE A 261 -2.78 5.19 10.20
CA ILE A 261 -2.67 5.32 8.74
C ILE A 261 -2.36 6.78 8.36
N ALA A 262 -3.15 7.73 8.88
CA ALA A 262 -2.95 9.15 8.56
C ALA A 262 -1.58 9.65 9.00
N GLU A 263 -1.12 9.27 10.19
CA GLU A 263 0.21 9.58 10.71
C GLU A 263 1.31 8.99 9.83
N SER A 264 1.23 7.69 9.53
CA SER A 264 2.22 6.98 8.71
C SER A 264 2.35 7.58 7.31
N ILE A 265 1.23 7.88 6.64
CA ILE A 265 1.23 8.52 5.32
C ILE A 265 1.76 9.95 5.41
N GLY A 266 1.39 10.71 6.43
CA GLY A 266 1.90 12.07 6.65
C GLY A 266 3.40 12.08 6.86
N TYR A 267 3.92 11.17 7.69
CA TYR A 267 5.35 11.04 7.96
C TYR A 267 6.14 10.69 6.69
N ILE A 268 5.76 9.63 5.97
CA ILE A 268 6.53 9.23 4.78
C ILE A 268 6.51 10.30 3.69
N ARG A 269 5.40 11.02 3.53
CA ARG A 269 5.33 12.18 2.63
C ARG A 269 6.28 13.30 3.05
N GLY A 270 6.36 13.58 4.36
CA GLY A 270 7.34 14.53 4.92
C GLY A 270 8.77 14.11 4.59
N VAL A 271 9.10 12.83 4.79
CA VAL A 271 10.42 12.28 4.45
C VAL A 271 10.72 12.40 2.96
N ILE A 272 9.78 12.02 2.09
CA ILE A 272 9.94 12.14 0.63
C ILE A 272 10.22 13.60 0.22
N ARG A 273 9.47 14.56 0.76
CA ARG A 273 9.64 15.98 0.42
C ARG A 273 10.95 16.56 0.90
N THR A 274 11.40 16.19 2.09
CA THR A 274 12.54 16.83 2.76
C THR A 274 13.88 16.13 2.49
N THR A 275 13.84 14.84 2.11
CA THR A 275 15.04 14.09 1.78
C THR A 275 15.58 14.53 0.43
N LYS A 276 16.76 15.15 0.44
CA LYS A 276 17.43 15.57 -0.80
C LYS A 276 18.24 14.43 -1.40
N ASN A 277 18.33 14.39 -2.72
CA ASN A 277 19.34 13.58 -3.41
C ASN A 277 20.70 14.21 -3.12
N LYS A 278 21.55 13.50 -2.40
CA LYS A 278 22.96 13.86 -2.25
C LYS A 278 23.78 13.12 -3.29
#